data_bd7b1843be42275fca3ec239712182f4
#
_entry.id   bd7b1843be42275fca3ec239712182f4
#
_cell.length_a   1.000
_cell.length_b   1.000
_cell.length_c   1.000
_cell.angle_alpha   90.00
_cell.angle_beta   90.00
_cell.angle_gamma   90.00
#
_symmetry.space_group_name_H-M   'P 1'
#
loop_
_entity.id
_entity.type
_entity.pdbx_description
1 polymer ?
#
loop_
_entity_poly.entity_id
_entity_poly.type
_entity_poly.pdbx_seq_one_letter_code
_entity_poly.pdbx_strand_id
1 'polypeptide(L)'
;MTSSLKKIALLKQGLGKNSPFAAGRQGTLQAIEHLGYVQIDTISVVERAHHHILWSRVPDYDLSHLNSLVRERQIFEYWYHAASYLPMKDYRYALPAMMSVRKGESRYFNRGDQHLMNEILARVRAEGKIRLRDIDKKNKESLGNWWNTGPGRRAFEQLYMQGDLMICERNGMEKVYDLTERCLPENIDLSLPTLYEYAQYLFNNTLRAHGAFTWKQLVHLKKNDLKETMRVVLKEQIDAGVVSAIKLADGQTLYVDVTAIEQQLDTDFGLKILSPFDNSLIHRDRLTSLFEFDYRIECYVPAAKRVFGYFCLPILYQNELVGRIDCKAHRTVKELEVISLHLEKTVKDKEHFFFELDQELKRFAAFNQCSTVNDKVVKLIRSKL
;
A
#
# COMPACT_ATOMS: atom_id res chain seq x y z
N MET A 1 -15.72 -23.74 -5.73
CA MET A 1 -15.12 -23.28 -4.44
C MET A 1 -13.98 -22.29 -4.67
N THR A 2 -12.86 -22.65 -5.29
CA THR A 2 -11.70 -21.74 -5.49
C THR A 2 -12.06 -20.45 -6.22
N SER A 3 -12.88 -20.51 -7.28
CA SER A 3 -13.36 -19.30 -8.00
C SER A 3 -14.13 -18.34 -7.10
N SER A 4 -14.99 -18.85 -6.21
CA SER A 4 -15.72 -18.02 -5.23
C SER A 4 -14.77 -17.36 -4.22
N LEU A 5 -13.74 -18.07 -3.76
CA LEU A 5 -12.72 -17.52 -2.84
C LEU A 5 -11.90 -16.40 -3.48
N LYS A 6 -11.54 -16.54 -4.78
CA LYS A 6 -10.89 -15.49 -5.56
C LYS A 6 -11.78 -14.24 -5.65
N LYS A 7 -13.07 -14.43 -5.97
CA LYS A 7 -14.05 -13.33 -6.02
C LYS A 7 -14.18 -12.62 -4.68
N ILE A 8 -14.31 -13.33 -3.56
CA ILE A 8 -14.35 -12.76 -2.20
C ILE A 8 -13.10 -11.90 -1.97
N ALA A 9 -11.91 -12.46 -2.21
CA ALA A 9 -10.66 -11.75 -1.99
C ALA A 9 -10.54 -10.47 -2.81
N LEU A 10 -11.00 -10.46 -4.05
CA LEU A 10 -10.95 -9.29 -4.94
C LEU A 10 -12.01 -8.24 -4.60
N LEU A 11 -13.24 -8.67 -4.28
CA LEU A 11 -14.32 -7.75 -3.89
C LEU A 11 -14.01 -7.03 -2.60
N LYS A 12 -13.52 -7.75 -1.59
CA LYS A 12 -13.08 -7.16 -0.32
C LYS A 12 -11.89 -6.21 -0.50
N GLN A 13 -11.12 -6.34 -1.57
CA GLN A 13 -10.10 -5.37 -1.97
C GLN A 13 -10.66 -4.18 -2.77
N GLY A 14 -11.95 -4.12 -3.06
CA GLY A 14 -12.56 -3.08 -3.87
C GLY A 14 -12.14 -3.12 -5.35
N LEU A 15 -11.79 -4.31 -5.87
CA LEU A 15 -11.31 -4.49 -7.25
C LEU A 15 -12.41 -4.93 -8.22
N GLY A 16 -13.68 -4.97 -7.81
CA GLY A 16 -14.80 -5.16 -8.72
C GLY A 16 -14.89 -4.05 -9.77
N LYS A 17 -15.63 -4.29 -10.87
CA LYS A 17 -15.88 -3.30 -11.92
C LYS A 17 -16.58 -2.07 -11.35
N ASN A 18 -17.58 -2.29 -10.49
CA ASN A 18 -18.24 -1.25 -9.74
C ASN A 18 -17.50 -1.03 -8.42
N SER A 19 -16.99 0.17 -8.23
CA SER A 19 -16.31 0.54 -6.99
C SER A 19 -17.30 0.58 -5.82
N PRO A 20 -16.94 0.02 -4.64
CA PRO A 20 -17.73 0.21 -3.42
C PRO A 20 -17.50 1.57 -2.77
N PHE A 21 -16.57 2.38 -3.30
CA PHE A 21 -16.20 3.68 -2.76
C PHE A 21 -16.85 4.82 -3.55
N ALA A 22 -17.15 5.91 -2.86
CA ALA A 22 -17.63 7.12 -3.50
C ALA A 22 -16.59 7.68 -4.50
N ALA A 23 -17.00 8.58 -5.38
CA ALA A 23 -16.08 9.28 -6.27
C ALA A 23 -15.22 10.31 -5.52
N GLY A 24 -14.05 10.57 -6.06
CA GLY A 24 -13.17 11.68 -5.64
C GLY A 24 -12.55 11.50 -4.25
N ARG A 25 -12.34 12.62 -3.54
CA ARG A 25 -11.62 12.66 -2.27
C ARG A 25 -12.28 11.84 -1.16
N GLN A 26 -13.60 11.86 -1.06
CA GLN A 26 -14.32 11.07 -0.07
C GLN A 26 -14.10 9.57 -0.28
N GLY A 27 -14.20 9.10 -1.52
CA GLY A 27 -13.91 7.71 -1.86
C GLY A 27 -12.45 7.34 -1.63
N THR A 28 -11.52 8.29 -1.82
CA THR A 28 -10.11 8.08 -1.48
C THR A 28 -9.93 7.80 0.01
N LEU A 29 -10.57 8.57 0.89
CA LEU A 29 -10.57 8.31 2.32
C LEU A 29 -11.19 6.97 2.66
N GLN A 30 -12.38 6.67 2.11
CA GLN A 30 -13.08 5.40 2.31
C GLN A 30 -12.20 4.20 1.89
N ALA A 31 -11.49 4.30 0.77
CA ALA A 31 -10.59 3.24 0.30
C ALA A 31 -9.40 3.04 1.26
N ILE A 32 -8.77 4.11 1.76
CA ILE A 32 -7.68 4.02 2.73
C ILE A 32 -8.18 3.41 4.05
N GLU A 33 -9.33 3.83 4.55
CA GLU A 33 -9.95 3.29 5.76
C GLU A 33 -10.35 1.83 5.61
N HIS A 34 -10.86 1.45 4.44
CA HIS A 34 -11.24 0.07 4.15
C HIS A 34 -10.02 -0.85 4.05
N LEU A 35 -8.98 -0.43 3.35
CA LEU A 35 -7.73 -1.19 3.19
C LEU A 35 -6.90 -1.23 4.49
N GLY A 36 -7.11 -0.27 5.40
CA GLY A 36 -6.36 -0.08 6.65
C GLY A 36 -4.99 0.58 6.45
N TYR A 37 -4.41 0.52 5.27
CA TYR A 37 -3.19 1.22 4.87
C TYR A 37 -3.03 1.24 3.35
N VAL A 38 -2.24 2.19 2.85
CA VAL A 38 -1.78 2.24 1.45
C VAL A 38 -0.28 2.49 1.45
N GLN A 39 0.49 1.54 0.91
CA GLN A 39 1.95 1.62 0.89
C GLN A 39 2.44 2.76 0.00
N ILE A 40 3.36 3.57 0.52
CA ILE A 40 4.03 4.64 -0.21
C ILE A 40 5.31 4.07 -0.86
N ASP A 41 5.44 4.27 -2.17
CA ASP A 41 6.65 3.94 -2.90
C ASP A 41 7.14 5.12 -3.74
N THR A 42 8.45 5.19 -4.00
CA THR A 42 9.09 6.29 -4.72
C THR A 42 9.39 5.97 -6.18
N ILE A 43 9.26 4.72 -6.60
CA ILE A 43 9.49 4.31 -8.00
C ILE A 43 8.43 4.96 -8.89
N SER A 44 8.86 5.69 -9.91
CA SER A 44 8.01 6.53 -10.78
C SER A 44 8.16 6.22 -12.27
N VAL A 45 8.43 4.96 -12.60
CA VAL A 45 8.46 4.47 -14.00
C VAL A 45 7.10 4.68 -14.67
N VAL A 46 6.05 4.34 -13.95
CA VAL A 46 4.67 4.80 -14.12
C VAL A 46 4.30 5.65 -12.91
N GLU A 47 3.03 6.00 -12.71
CA GLU A 47 2.65 6.76 -11.51
C GLU A 47 2.88 5.90 -10.24
N ARG A 48 3.26 6.57 -9.15
CA ARG A 48 3.69 5.92 -7.90
C ARG A 48 2.64 4.98 -7.34
N ALA A 49 3.09 3.94 -6.68
CA ALA A 49 2.25 2.84 -6.22
C ALA A 49 1.03 3.30 -5.40
N HIS A 50 1.19 4.22 -4.44
CA HIS A 50 0.08 4.71 -3.62
C HIS A 50 -1.03 5.38 -4.44
N HIS A 51 -0.66 6.13 -5.46
CA HIS A 51 -1.63 6.70 -6.39
C HIS A 51 -2.27 5.63 -7.27
N HIS A 52 -1.49 4.67 -7.77
CA HIS A 52 -1.98 3.58 -8.61
C HIS A 52 -2.96 2.66 -7.86
N ILE A 53 -2.67 2.32 -6.59
CA ILE A 53 -3.55 1.53 -5.72
C ILE A 53 -4.92 2.21 -5.56
N LEU A 54 -4.95 3.51 -5.35
CA LEU A 54 -6.18 4.28 -5.18
C LEU A 54 -6.92 4.49 -6.49
N TRP A 55 -6.20 4.82 -7.58
CA TRP A 55 -6.78 4.97 -8.91
C TRP A 55 -7.49 3.71 -9.42
N SER A 56 -6.94 2.52 -9.12
CA SER A 56 -7.57 1.26 -9.53
C SER A 56 -8.89 0.98 -8.83
N ARG A 57 -9.25 1.75 -7.77
CA ARG A 57 -10.41 1.51 -6.89
C ARG A 57 -11.39 2.67 -6.83
N VAL A 58 -10.90 3.90 -6.86
CA VAL A 58 -11.69 5.09 -6.57
C VAL A 58 -12.09 5.79 -7.86
N PRO A 59 -13.40 5.93 -8.16
CA PRO A 59 -13.84 6.74 -9.30
C PRO A 59 -13.37 8.19 -9.14
N ASP A 60 -13.03 8.84 -10.25
CA ASP A 60 -12.57 10.23 -10.28
C ASP A 60 -11.41 10.52 -9.31
N TYR A 61 -10.50 9.55 -9.18
CA TYR A 61 -9.31 9.72 -8.36
C TYR A 61 -8.38 10.78 -8.92
N ASP A 62 -7.97 11.73 -8.06
CA ASP A 62 -6.97 12.75 -8.36
C ASP A 62 -5.77 12.66 -7.40
N LEU A 63 -4.56 12.94 -7.91
CA LEU A 63 -3.32 12.83 -7.12
C LEU A 63 -3.30 13.80 -5.93
N SER A 64 -4.00 14.92 -6.01
CA SER A 64 -4.09 15.93 -4.95
C SER A 64 -4.88 15.45 -3.73
N HIS A 65 -5.75 14.44 -3.88
CA HIS A 65 -6.60 13.94 -2.81
C HIS A 65 -5.80 13.51 -1.58
N LEU A 66 -4.68 12.80 -1.77
CA LEU A 66 -3.84 12.36 -0.65
C LEU A 66 -3.28 13.52 0.16
N ASN A 67 -2.74 14.53 -0.51
CA ASN A 67 -2.17 15.68 0.20
C ASN A 67 -3.25 16.52 0.90
N SER A 68 -4.44 16.62 0.30
CA SER A 68 -5.60 17.26 0.94
C SER A 68 -6.01 16.51 2.21
N LEU A 69 -6.14 15.19 2.16
CA LEU A 69 -6.51 14.36 3.31
C LEU A 69 -5.47 14.41 4.44
N VAL A 70 -4.16 14.51 4.11
CA VAL A 70 -3.10 14.72 5.11
C VAL A 70 -3.27 16.09 5.78
N ARG A 71 -3.44 17.17 5.00
CA ARG A 71 -3.63 18.54 5.53
C ARG A 71 -4.90 18.67 6.37
N GLU A 72 -5.95 17.95 6.00
CA GLU A 72 -7.23 17.91 6.72
C GLU A 72 -7.20 16.96 7.92
N ARG A 73 -6.06 16.35 8.22
CA ARG A 73 -5.86 15.43 9.35
C ARG A 73 -6.80 14.22 9.31
N GLN A 74 -7.17 13.75 8.10
CA GLN A 74 -8.00 12.56 7.91
C GLN A 74 -7.15 11.29 7.79
N ILE A 75 -5.93 11.43 7.32
CA ILE A 75 -4.93 10.38 7.21
C ILE A 75 -3.58 10.90 7.71
N PHE A 76 -2.68 9.98 8.08
CA PHE A 76 -1.31 10.29 8.45
C PHE A 76 -0.33 9.32 7.80
N GLU A 77 0.93 9.72 7.69
CA GLU A 77 2.00 8.84 7.23
C GLU A 77 2.71 8.21 8.42
N TYR A 78 2.86 6.90 8.37
CA TYR A 78 3.68 6.19 9.35
C TYR A 78 4.15 4.83 8.79
N TRP A 79 4.91 4.09 9.58
CA TRP A 79 5.43 2.78 9.24
C TRP A 79 4.43 1.69 9.63
N TYR A 80 3.90 0.96 8.64
CA TYR A 80 3.08 -0.23 8.87
C TYR A 80 3.94 -1.51 8.71
N HIS A 81 4.20 -1.97 7.50
CA HIS A 81 5.27 -2.90 7.13
C HIS A 81 6.29 -2.20 6.19
N ALA A 82 5.91 -1.07 5.67
CA ALA A 82 6.67 -0.08 4.92
C ALA A 82 6.08 1.30 5.23
N ALA A 83 6.65 2.38 4.71
CA ALA A 83 6.04 3.71 4.76
C ALA A 83 4.64 3.66 4.13
N SER A 84 3.63 4.14 4.82
CA SER A 84 2.23 4.00 4.40
C SER A 84 1.39 5.20 4.82
N TYR A 85 0.33 5.47 4.06
CA TYR A 85 -0.81 6.27 4.53
C TYR A 85 -1.72 5.40 5.37
N LEU A 86 -2.11 5.90 6.54
CA LEU A 86 -2.96 5.24 7.53
C LEU A 86 -4.15 6.14 7.87
N PRO A 87 -5.33 5.59 8.19
CA PRO A 87 -6.45 6.38 8.67
C PRO A 87 -6.13 7.10 9.98
N MET A 88 -6.42 8.38 10.10
CA MET A 88 -6.15 9.14 11.34
C MET A 88 -6.90 8.58 12.55
N LYS A 89 -8.13 8.09 12.36
CA LYS A 89 -8.92 7.44 13.44
C LYS A 89 -8.21 6.23 14.06
N ASP A 90 -7.26 5.62 13.35
CA ASP A 90 -6.50 4.45 13.80
C ASP A 90 -5.15 4.84 14.43
N TYR A 91 -4.90 6.13 14.69
CA TYR A 91 -3.61 6.64 15.17
C TYR A 91 -3.12 5.94 16.44
N ARG A 92 -4.02 5.64 17.40
CA ARG A 92 -3.64 4.93 18.63
C ARG A 92 -2.92 3.60 18.39
N TYR A 93 -3.22 2.93 17.28
CA TYR A 93 -2.59 1.65 16.92
C TYR A 93 -1.17 1.79 16.34
N ALA A 94 -0.72 3.01 16.06
CA ALA A 94 0.68 3.30 15.76
C ALA A 94 1.52 3.57 17.04
N LEU A 95 0.87 3.95 18.14
CA LEU A 95 1.54 4.30 19.40
C LEU A 95 2.45 3.18 19.96
N PRO A 96 2.10 1.87 19.92
CA PRO A 96 3.01 0.81 20.40
C PRO A 96 4.36 0.81 19.67
N ALA A 97 4.35 1.05 18.35
CA ALA A 97 5.59 1.14 17.57
C ALA A 97 6.38 2.41 17.90
N MET A 98 5.70 3.56 18.04
CA MET A 98 6.32 4.83 18.45
C MET A 98 6.98 4.70 19.84
N MET A 99 6.27 4.10 20.80
CA MET A 99 6.79 3.85 22.15
C MET A 99 7.99 2.91 22.15
N SER A 100 7.99 1.86 21.32
CA SER A 100 9.14 0.96 21.19
C SER A 100 10.39 1.69 20.65
N VAL A 101 10.23 2.63 19.72
CA VAL A 101 11.35 3.49 19.25
C VAL A 101 11.81 4.42 20.38
N ARG A 102 10.88 5.10 21.07
CA ARG A 102 11.18 6.03 22.17
C ARG A 102 11.94 5.37 23.33
N LYS A 103 11.61 4.12 23.65
CA LYS A 103 12.29 3.31 24.68
C LYS A 103 13.61 2.70 24.21
N GLY A 104 14.00 2.88 22.94
CA GLY A 104 15.19 2.26 22.37
C GLY A 104 15.07 0.73 22.14
N GLU A 105 13.87 0.17 22.25
CA GLU A 105 13.59 -1.25 22.02
C GLU A 105 13.51 -1.62 20.52
N SER A 106 13.39 -0.62 19.67
CA SER A 106 13.39 -0.82 18.22
C SER A 106 14.79 -1.14 17.72
N ARG A 107 14.89 -2.12 16.83
CA ARG A 107 16.15 -2.44 16.13
C ARG A 107 16.60 -1.30 15.19
N TYR A 108 15.69 -0.47 14.76
CA TYR A 108 15.89 0.64 13.84
C TYR A 108 15.50 1.96 14.50
N PHE A 109 15.99 3.09 13.97
CA PHE A 109 15.59 4.44 14.38
C PHE A 109 15.88 4.78 15.87
N ASN A 110 16.98 4.25 16.45
CA ASN A 110 17.35 4.47 17.85
C ASN A 110 18.77 5.07 18.00
N ARG A 111 19.31 5.70 16.94
CA ARG A 111 20.67 6.22 16.87
C ARG A 111 20.73 7.74 16.71
N GLY A 112 19.68 8.44 17.06
CA GLY A 112 19.64 9.90 17.08
C GLY A 112 20.42 10.45 18.25
N ASP A 113 21.17 11.54 18.02
CA ASP A 113 21.81 12.29 19.07
C ASP A 113 20.77 13.12 19.84
N GLN A 114 20.74 12.97 21.17
CA GLN A 114 19.71 13.61 22.02
C GLN A 114 19.79 15.14 21.99
N HIS A 115 21.00 15.71 21.91
CA HIS A 115 21.18 17.16 21.85
C HIS A 115 20.59 17.72 20.55
N LEU A 116 20.90 17.07 19.41
CA LEU A 116 20.34 17.44 18.11
C LEU A 116 18.82 17.26 18.05
N MET A 117 18.30 16.21 18.68
CA MET A 117 16.84 16.00 18.77
C MET A 117 16.17 17.16 19.51
N ASN A 118 16.75 17.61 20.63
CA ASN A 118 16.24 18.75 21.39
C ASN A 118 16.34 20.06 20.61
N GLU A 119 17.42 20.31 19.88
CA GLU A 119 17.59 21.46 19.00
C GLU A 119 16.53 21.50 17.88
N ILE A 120 16.30 20.34 17.21
CA ILE A 120 15.28 20.22 16.16
C ILE A 120 13.89 20.54 16.72
N LEU A 121 13.52 19.96 17.87
CA LEU A 121 12.23 20.23 18.51
C LEU A 121 12.07 21.69 18.93
N ALA A 122 13.11 22.30 19.53
CA ALA A 122 13.09 23.71 19.89
C ALA A 122 12.85 24.60 18.65
N ARG A 123 13.53 24.26 17.56
CA ARG A 123 13.39 24.98 16.30
C ARG A 123 11.98 24.83 15.72
N VAL A 124 11.40 23.62 15.67
CA VAL A 124 10.04 23.40 15.19
C VAL A 124 9.03 24.13 16.07
N ARG A 125 9.24 24.18 17.38
CA ARG A 125 8.38 24.96 18.30
C ARG A 125 8.39 26.46 17.98
N ALA A 126 9.55 27.02 17.68
CA ALA A 126 9.75 28.44 17.44
C ALA A 126 9.41 28.86 16.00
N GLU A 127 9.81 28.10 14.99
CA GLU A 127 9.72 28.46 13.57
C GLU A 127 8.49 27.83 12.89
N GLY A 128 7.81 26.84 13.50
CA GLY A 128 6.69 26.08 12.92
C GLY A 128 7.15 24.97 11.99
N LYS A 129 6.37 24.70 10.94
CA LYS A 129 6.61 23.63 9.97
C LYS A 129 8.01 23.67 9.36
N ILE A 130 8.65 22.49 9.23
CA ILE A 130 10.01 22.36 8.76
C ILE A 130 10.15 21.25 7.71
N ARG A 131 11.08 21.40 6.78
CA ARG A 131 11.52 20.37 5.84
C ARG A 131 12.95 19.96 6.16
N LEU A 132 13.32 18.75 5.83
CA LEU A 132 14.69 18.28 6.09
C LEU A 132 15.74 19.22 5.46
N ARG A 133 15.51 19.69 4.25
CA ARG A 133 16.42 20.64 3.56
C ARG A 133 16.56 22.01 4.24
N ASP A 134 15.59 22.43 5.05
CA ASP A 134 15.65 23.72 5.74
C ASP A 134 16.62 23.69 6.92
N ILE A 135 16.89 22.47 7.45
CA ILE A 135 17.90 22.23 8.45
C ILE A 135 19.31 22.31 7.84
N ASP A 136 19.48 21.77 6.62
CA ASP A 136 20.75 21.77 5.90
C ASP A 136 21.25 23.17 5.54
N LYS A 137 20.36 24.13 5.25
CA LYS A 137 20.73 25.44 4.72
C LYS A 137 21.47 26.32 5.73
N LYS A 138 21.08 26.30 7.00
CA LYS A 138 21.73 27.13 8.05
C LYS A 138 23.10 26.58 8.48
N ASN A 139 23.37 25.30 8.23
CA ASN A 139 24.61 24.64 8.67
C ASN A 139 25.65 24.44 7.54
N LYS A 140 25.36 24.85 6.30
CA LYS A 140 26.32 24.78 5.17
C LYS A 140 27.58 25.62 5.39
N GLU A 141 27.49 26.68 6.19
CA GLU A 141 28.63 27.57 6.49
C GLU A 141 29.56 27.02 7.58
N SER A 142 29.12 26.04 8.39
CA SER A 142 29.92 25.57 9.53
C SER A 142 30.22 24.07 9.55
N LEU A 143 29.56 23.19 8.84
CA LEU A 143 29.61 21.73 9.11
C LEU A 143 29.57 20.77 7.90
N GLY A 144 29.92 21.18 6.68
CA GLY A 144 30.06 20.23 5.53
C GLY A 144 28.84 19.37 5.24
N ASN A 145 28.93 18.40 4.32
CA ASN A 145 27.84 17.46 3.87
C ASN A 145 27.28 16.50 4.95
N TRP A 146 27.25 16.91 6.19
CA TRP A 146 26.97 16.12 7.40
C TRP A 146 25.52 15.62 7.51
N TRP A 147 24.56 16.33 6.89
CA TRP A 147 23.12 16.06 7.05
C TRP A 147 22.56 14.95 6.14
N ASN A 148 23.16 14.68 4.99
CA ASN A 148 22.62 13.69 4.05
C ASN A 148 22.74 12.22 4.48
N THR A 149 23.69 11.91 5.38
CA THR A 149 23.88 10.59 5.99
C THR A 149 24.29 10.68 7.46
N GLY A 150 24.29 11.90 8.01
CA GLY A 150 24.87 12.25 9.29
C GLY A 150 23.94 12.14 10.50
N PRO A 151 24.43 12.50 11.69
CA PRO A 151 23.72 12.43 12.97
C PRO A 151 22.40 13.20 12.97
N GLY A 152 22.34 14.37 12.31
CA GLY A 152 21.13 15.20 12.27
C GLY A 152 19.95 14.56 11.55
N ARG A 153 20.21 13.91 10.41
CA ARG A 153 19.16 13.15 9.72
C ARG A 153 18.65 11.99 10.58
N ARG A 154 19.55 11.29 11.29
CA ARG A 154 19.15 10.20 12.21
C ARG A 154 18.32 10.73 13.38
N ALA A 155 18.71 11.87 13.96
CA ALA A 155 17.93 12.54 15.02
C ALA A 155 16.51 12.89 14.51
N PHE A 156 16.41 13.47 13.31
CA PHE A 156 15.16 13.83 12.70
C PHE A 156 14.26 12.62 12.40
N GLU A 157 14.85 11.57 11.81
CA GLU A 157 14.13 10.32 11.53
C GLU A 157 13.65 9.65 12.81
N GLN A 158 14.45 9.68 13.89
CA GLN A 158 14.05 9.16 15.19
C GLN A 158 12.89 9.95 15.79
N LEU A 159 12.93 11.30 15.78
CA LEU A 159 11.84 12.14 16.25
C LEU A 159 10.51 11.84 15.53
N TYR A 160 10.58 11.63 14.22
CA TYR A 160 9.41 11.21 13.44
C TYR A 160 8.93 9.81 13.83
N MET A 161 9.83 8.84 13.93
CA MET A 161 9.49 7.46 14.22
C MET A 161 9.04 7.23 15.67
N GLN A 162 9.47 8.05 16.61
CA GLN A 162 9.00 8.01 18.02
C GLN A 162 7.76 8.91 18.28
N GLY A 163 7.26 9.59 17.23
CA GLY A 163 6.01 10.32 17.26
C GLY A 163 6.10 11.73 17.84
N ASP A 164 7.27 12.36 17.96
CA ASP A 164 7.40 13.77 18.34
C ASP A 164 7.12 14.69 17.15
N LEU A 165 7.49 14.26 15.93
CA LEU A 165 7.19 14.94 14.68
C LEU A 165 6.22 14.10 13.83
N MET A 166 5.36 14.77 13.10
CA MET A 166 4.43 14.19 12.14
C MET A 166 4.56 14.89 10.79
N ILE A 167 4.32 14.15 9.70
CA ILE A 167 4.20 14.73 8.37
C ILE A 167 2.83 15.37 8.25
N CYS A 168 2.79 16.70 8.07
CA CYS A 168 1.55 17.48 7.97
C CYS A 168 1.17 17.86 6.53
N GLU A 169 2.10 17.74 5.58
CA GLU A 169 1.84 17.91 4.15
C GLU A 169 3.01 17.38 3.31
N ARG A 170 2.78 17.27 2.00
CA ARG A 170 3.83 17.00 1.02
C ARG A 170 3.85 18.05 -0.09
N ASN A 171 5.06 18.38 -0.56
CA ASN A 171 5.30 19.12 -1.80
C ASN A 171 5.93 18.15 -2.80
N GLY A 172 5.11 17.46 -3.60
CA GLY A 172 5.54 16.29 -4.34
C GLY A 172 5.99 15.16 -3.39
N MET A 173 7.27 14.75 -3.49
CA MET A 173 7.84 13.74 -2.56
C MET A 173 8.49 14.36 -1.32
N GLU A 174 8.67 15.66 -1.27
CA GLU A 174 9.24 16.34 -0.12
C GLU A 174 8.24 16.37 1.03
N LYS A 175 8.68 15.90 2.18
CA LYS A 175 7.90 15.84 3.41
C LYS A 175 8.04 17.16 4.18
N VAL A 176 6.92 17.68 4.67
CA VAL A 176 6.85 18.81 5.60
C VAL A 176 6.40 18.27 6.95
N TYR A 177 7.14 18.62 7.98
CA TYR A 177 6.91 18.11 9.34
C TYR A 177 6.51 19.25 10.28
N ASP A 178 5.71 18.90 11.27
CA ASP A 178 5.39 19.76 12.41
C ASP A 178 5.36 18.91 13.69
N LEU A 179 5.21 19.55 14.85
CA LEU A 179 4.98 18.84 16.09
C LEU A 179 3.71 17.99 15.99
N THR A 180 3.78 16.76 16.46
CA THR A 180 2.65 15.83 16.40
C THR A 180 1.40 16.42 17.05
N GLU A 181 1.55 17.09 18.21
CA GLU A 181 0.46 17.77 18.92
C GLU A 181 -0.28 18.83 18.08
N ARG A 182 0.40 19.45 17.11
CA ARG A 182 -0.20 20.42 16.18
C ARG A 182 -0.86 19.77 14.98
N CYS A 183 -0.50 18.52 14.66
CA CYS A 183 -1.00 17.78 13.51
C CYS A 183 -2.21 16.89 13.85
N LEU A 184 -2.38 16.53 15.12
CA LEU A 184 -3.49 15.68 15.56
C LEU A 184 -4.82 16.46 15.61
N PRO A 185 -5.96 15.82 15.29
CA PRO A 185 -7.29 16.35 15.61
C PRO A 185 -7.50 16.45 17.12
N GLU A 186 -8.36 17.40 17.55
CA GLU A 186 -8.62 17.66 18.99
C GLU A 186 -9.14 16.44 19.76
N ASN A 187 -9.98 15.61 19.14
CA ASN A 187 -10.67 14.49 19.80
C ASN A 187 -10.10 13.11 19.41
N ILE A 188 -8.82 13.05 19.02
CA ILE A 188 -8.20 11.79 18.67
C ILE A 188 -7.90 10.93 19.91
N ASP A 189 -8.21 9.63 19.84
CA ASP A 189 -7.86 8.70 20.91
C ASP A 189 -6.35 8.45 20.95
N LEU A 190 -5.72 8.85 22.05
CA LEU A 190 -4.29 8.65 22.33
C LEU A 190 -4.04 7.58 23.40
N SER A 191 -5.07 6.84 23.81
CA SER A 191 -4.89 5.74 24.76
C SER A 191 -4.07 4.61 24.11
N LEU A 192 -3.09 4.11 24.86
CA LEU A 192 -2.28 2.99 24.37
C LEU A 192 -3.14 1.72 24.32
N PRO A 193 -3.26 1.04 23.17
CA PRO A 193 -4.04 -0.18 23.12
C PRO A 193 -3.37 -1.30 23.91
N THR A 194 -4.16 -2.12 24.57
CA THR A 194 -3.71 -3.40 25.12
C THR A 194 -3.25 -4.32 23.96
N LEU A 195 -2.49 -5.34 24.29
CA LEU A 195 -2.04 -6.32 23.28
C LEU A 195 -3.24 -7.01 22.60
N TYR A 196 -4.31 -7.27 23.34
CA TYR A 196 -5.54 -7.87 22.82
C TYR A 196 -6.30 -6.92 21.88
N GLU A 197 -6.52 -5.66 22.28
CA GLU A 197 -7.13 -4.64 21.41
C GLU A 197 -6.34 -4.46 20.11
N TYR A 198 -5.01 -4.47 20.19
CA TYR A 198 -4.16 -4.36 19.01
C TYR A 198 -4.27 -5.60 18.11
N ALA A 199 -4.29 -6.81 18.68
CA ALA A 199 -4.51 -8.04 17.94
C ALA A 199 -5.87 -8.06 17.24
N GLN A 200 -6.92 -7.61 17.93
CA GLN A 200 -8.28 -7.51 17.41
C GLN A 200 -8.38 -6.48 16.26
N TYR A 201 -7.73 -5.33 16.42
CA TYR A 201 -7.62 -4.33 15.35
C TYR A 201 -6.97 -4.90 14.08
N LEU A 202 -5.85 -5.61 14.21
CA LEU A 202 -5.15 -6.22 13.08
C LEU A 202 -5.99 -7.30 12.41
N PHE A 203 -6.70 -8.12 13.20
CA PHE A 203 -7.62 -9.11 12.68
C PHE A 203 -8.76 -8.45 11.91
N ASN A 204 -9.44 -7.46 12.48
CA ASN A 204 -10.57 -6.75 11.87
C ASN A 204 -10.17 -6.07 10.56
N ASN A 205 -9.00 -5.43 10.51
CA ASN A 205 -8.46 -4.84 9.28
C ASN A 205 -8.18 -5.89 8.21
N THR A 206 -7.59 -7.03 8.61
CA THR A 206 -7.31 -8.11 7.67
C THR A 206 -8.60 -8.73 7.12
N LEU A 207 -9.59 -8.99 7.98
CA LEU A 207 -10.88 -9.54 7.57
C LEU A 207 -11.63 -8.58 6.63
N ARG A 208 -11.71 -7.30 7.01
CA ARG A 208 -12.37 -6.27 6.21
C ARG A 208 -11.74 -6.11 4.84
N ALA A 209 -10.40 -5.96 4.79
CA ALA A 209 -9.69 -5.67 3.56
C ALA A 209 -9.51 -6.89 2.64
N HIS A 210 -9.43 -8.10 3.19
CA HIS A 210 -9.08 -9.27 2.40
C HIS A 210 -10.19 -10.32 2.31
N GLY A 211 -11.06 -10.43 3.31
CA GLY A 211 -12.16 -11.40 3.35
C GLY A 211 -11.74 -12.86 3.32
N ALA A 212 -10.59 -13.16 2.72
CA ALA A 212 -9.95 -14.47 2.66
C ALA A 212 -8.44 -14.31 2.86
N PHE A 213 -7.88 -14.87 3.94
CA PHE A 213 -6.48 -14.66 4.32
C PHE A 213 -5.85 -15.89 4.96
N THR A 214 -4.52 -15.97 4.94
CA THR A 214 -3.76 -17.04 5.61
C THR A 214 -3.27 -16.59 6.98
N TRP A 215 -2.94 -17.55 7.85
CA TRP A 215 -2.27 -17.26 9.12
C TRP A 215 -0.98 -16.45 8.93
N LYS A 216 -0.16 -16.84 7.96
CA LYS A 216 1.11 -16.15 7.64
C LYS A 216 0.90 -14.69 7.26
N GLN A 217 -0.18 -14.39 6.52
CA GLN A 217 -0.56 -13.02 6.20
C GLN A 217 -0.98 -12.25 7.46
N LEU A 218 -1.85 -12.82 8.29
CA LEU A 218 -2.38 -12.18 9.49
C LEU A 218 -1.25 -11.76 10.47
N VAL A 219 -0.23 -12.60 10.63
CA VAL A 219 0.89 -12.36 11.57
C VAL A 219 2.17 -11.84 10.89
N HIS A 220 2.06 -11.33 9.68
CA HIS A 220 3.22 -10.86 8.92
C HIS A 220 4.01 -9.79 9.69
N LEU A 221 5.32 -10.04 9.88
CA LEU A 221 6.27 -9.17 10.60
C LEU A 221 5.87 -8.83 12.06
N LYS A 222 5.02 -9.64 12.71
CA LYS A 222 4.64 -9.45 14.12
C LYS A 222 5.57 -10.18 15.07
N LYS A 223 5.76 -9.63 16.29
CA LYS A 223 6.52 -10.26 17.38
C LYS A 223 5.75 -11.45 17.96
N ASN A 224 6.45 -12.33 18.69
CA ASN A 224 5.85 -13.60 19.14
C ASN A 224 4.70 -13.43 20.15
N ASP A 225 4.82 -12.48 21.08
CA ASP A 225 3.76 -12.14 22.04
C ASP A 225 2.45 -11.77 21.35
N LEU A 226 2.56 -10.89 20.35
CA LEU A 226 1.40 -10.49 19.55
C LEU A 226 0.86 -11.66 18.72
N LYS A 227 1.70 -12.53 18.17
CA LYS A 227 1.25 -13.72 17.43
C LYS A 227 0.43 -14.67 18.30
N GLU A 228 0.85 -14.89 19.56
CA GLU A 228 0.07 -15.72 20.47
C GLU A 228 -1.28 -15.09 20.77
N THR A 229 -1.33 -13.79 21.05
CA THR A 229 -2.60 -13.07 21.24
C THR A 229 -3.49 -13.13 20.00
N MET A 230 -2.92 -12.99 18.80
CA MET A 230 -3.66 -13.11 17.53
C MET A 230 -4.20 -14.52 17.29
N ARG A 231 -3.55 -15.59 17.85
CA ARG A 231 -4.09 -16.94 17.83
C ARG A 231 -5.36 -17.05 18.66
N VAL A 232 -5.36 -16.42 19.84
CA VAL A 232 -6.54 -16.37 20.71
C VAL A 232 -7.69 -15.68 19.97
N VAL A 233 -7.45 -14.47 19.45
CA VAL A 233 -8.46 -13.72 18.69
C VAL A 233 -8.98 -14.55 17.50
N LEU A 234 -8.10 -15.13 16.69
CA LEU A 234 -8.51 -15.94 15.53
C LEU A 234 -9.39 -17.13 15.96
N LYS A 235 -9.03 -17.83 17.04
CA LYS A 235 -9.83 -18.93 17.57
C LYS A 235 -11.21 -18.47 18.01
N GLU A 236 -11.30 -17.37 18.76
CA GLU A 236 -12.57 -16.78 19.18
C GLU A 236 -13.47 -16.44 17.98
N GLN A 237 -12.89 -15.91 16.92
CA GLN A 237 -13.65 -15.55 15.70
C GLN A 237 -14.08 -16.78 14.88
N ILE A 238 -13.33 -17.90 14.94
CA ILE A 238 -13.76 -19.17 14.38
C ILE A 238 -14.89 -19.76 15.22
N ASP A 239 -14.75 -19.80 16.56
CA ASP A 239 -15.74 -20.33 17.47
C ASP A 239 -17.05 -19.53 17.42
N ALA A 240 -16.96 -18.22 17.17
CA ALA A 240 -18.11 -17.33 16.96
C ALA A 240 -18.73 -17.42 15.55
N GLY A 241 -18.16 -18.22 14.63
CA GLY A 241 -18.66 -18.35 13.26
C GLY A 241 -18.45 -17.14 12.37
N VAL A 242 -17.60 -16.20 12.75
CA VAL A 242 -17.26 -15.02 11.91
C VAL A 242 -16.38 -15.40 10.73
N VAL A 243 -15.46 -16.33 10.94
CA VAL A 243 -14.61 -16.89 9.88
C VAL A 243 -14.67 -18.40 9.84
N SER A 244 -14.59 -18.96 8.64
CA SER A 244 -14.48 -20.40 8.39
C SER A 244 -13.06 -20.74 7.92
N ALA A 245 -12.51 -21.87 8.41
CA ALA A 245 -11.21 -22.36 8.01
C ALA A 245 -11.37 -23.37 6.86
N ILE A 246 -10.88 -23.02 5.68
CA ILE A 246 -10.96 -23.82 4.44
C ILE A 246 -9.57 -24.27 4.04
N LYS A 247 -9.37 -25.57 3.82
CA LYS A 247 -8.12 -26.10 3.27
C LYS A 247 -8.10 -25.98 1.74
N LEU A 248 -7.04 -25.38 1.21
CA LEU A 248 -6.76 -25.32 -0.22
C LEU A 248 -6.08 -26.62 -0.70
N ALA A 249 -5.99 -26.80 -2.02
CA ALA A 249 -5.40 -28.00 -2.63
C ALA A 249 -3.92 -28.22 -2.28
N ASP A 250 -3.17 -27.14 -2.03
CA ASP A 250 -1.76 -27.17 -1.60
C ASP A 250 -1.59 -27.45 -0.08
N GLY A 251 -2.70 -27.68 0.64
CA GLY A 251 -2.71 -27.93 2.08
C GLY A 251 -2.69 -26.68 2.96
N GLN A 252 -2.58 -25.47 2.40
CA GLN A 252 -2.71 -24.23 3.17
C GLN A 252 -4.12 -24.04 3.71
N THR A 253 -4.23 -23.47 4.90
CA THR A 253 -5.52 -23.08 5.48
C THR A 253 -5.78 -21.60 5.15
N LEU A 254 -6.92 -21.35 4.52
CA LEU A 254 -7.47 -20.04 4.27
C LEU A 254 -8.61 -19.77 5.26
N TYR A 255 -8.54 -18.65 5.96
CA TYR A 255 -9.60 -18.14 6.84
C TYR A 255 -10.47 -17.19 6.05
N VAL A 256 -11.78 -17.46 5.98
CA VAL A 256 -12.71 -16.80 5.07
C VAL A 256 -13.87 -16.19 5.84
N ASP A 257 -14.23 -14.97 5.54
CA ASP A 257 -15.40 -14.26 6.05
C ASP A 257 -16.67 -15.04 5.70
N VAL A 258 -17.38 -15.56 6.71
CA VAL A 258 -18.59 -16.37 6.51
C VAL A 258 -19.68 -15.58 5.80
N THR A 259 -19.85 -14.30 6.11
CA THR A 259 -20.87 -13.45 5.47
C THR A 259 -20.59 -13.26 3.98
N ALA A 260 -19.32 -13.24 3.58
CA ALA A 260 -18.95 -13.14 2.17
C ALA A 260 -19.11 -14.47 1.41
N ILE A 261 -19.05 -15.62 2.10
CA ILE A 261 -19.34 -16.94 1.49
C ILE A 261 -20.82 -17.05 1.12
N GLU A 262 -21.70 -16.54 1.97
CA GLU A 262 -23.16 -16.64 1.81
C GLU A 262 -23.71 -15.71 0.72
N GLN A 263 -22.97 -14.67 0.36
CA GLN A 263 -23.36 -13.74 -0.69
C GLN A 263 -23.18 -14.38 -2.09
N GLN A 264 -24.21 -14.29 -2.92
CA GLN A 264 -24.08 -14.62 -4.35
C GLN A 264 -23.22 -13.55 -5.02
N LEU A 265 -21.97 -13.91 -5.33
CA LEU A 265 -21.00 -13.00 -5.94
C LEU A 265 -21.08 -13.06 -7.48
N ASP A 266 -22.17 -12.55 -8.05
CA ASP A 266 -22.25 -12.30 -9.50
C ASP A 266 -21.68 -10.89 -9.76
N THR A 267 -20.37 -10.84 -9.98
CA THR A 267 -19.66 -9.57 -10.18
C THR A 267 -18.69 -9.69 -11.33
N ASP A 268 -18.80 -8.76 -12.26
CA ASP A 268 -17.81 -8.51 -13.30
C ASP A 268 -16.64 -7.73 -12.70
N PHE A 269 -15.41 -8.15 -13.00
CA PHE A 269 -14.19 -7.48 -12.57
C PHE A 269 -13.55 -6.67 -13.72
N GLY A 270 -13.94 -6.94 -14.99
CA GLY A 270 -13.29 -6.36 -16.14
C GLY A 270 -11.80 -6.69 -16.21
N LEU A 271 -11.02 -5.77 -16.77
CA LEU A 271 -9.57 -5.82 -16.77
C LEU A 271 -8.98 -4.65 -15.96
N LYS A 272 -7.99 -4.93 -15.11
CA LYS A 272 -7.24 -3.92 -14.36
C LYS A 272 -5.75 -4.21 -14.41
N ILE A 273 -4.95 -3.18 -14.62
CA ILE A 273 -3.49 -3.21 -14.42
C ILE A 273 -3.23 -2.79 -12.97
N LEU A 274 -2.57 -3.65 -12.18
CA LEU A 274 -2.39 -3.44 -10.75
C LEU A 274 -0.96 -3.01 -10.40
N SER A 275 -0.82 -2.21 -9.33
CA SER A 275 0.49 -1.85 -8.78
C SER A 275 1.18 -3.07 -8.16
N PRO A 276 2.50 -3.24 -8.30
CA PRO A 276 3.26 -4.29 -7.61
C PRO A 276 3.16 -4.27 -6.08
N PHE A 277 2.82 -3.11 -5.52
CA PHE A 277 2.65 -2.87 -4.08
C PHE A 277 1.19 -2.83 -3.65
N ASP A 278 0.29 -3.28 -4.53
CA ASP A 278 -1.13 -3.37 -4.23
C ASP A 278 -1.40 -4.30 -3.03
N ASN A 279 -2.32 -3.89 -2.15
CA ASN A 279 -2.68 -4.66 -0.97
C ASN A 279 -3.12 -6.10 -1.32
N SER A 280 -3.75 -6.30 -2.49
CA SER A 280 -4.14 -7.62 -2.98
C SER A 280 -2.95 -8.51 -3.33
N LEU A 281 -1.79 -7.93 -3.64
CA LEU A 281 -0.61 -8.59 -4.18
C LEU A 281 0.54 -8.78 -3.19
N ILE A 282 0.59 -8.03 -2.07
CA ILE A 282 1.74 -8.01 -1.14
C ILE A 282 2.03 -9.39 -0.55
N HIS A 283 1.01 -10.18 -0.25
CA HIS A 283 1.16 -11.50 0.36
C HIS A 283 1.35 -12.59 -0.70
N ARG A 284 2.60 -12.78 -1.14
CA ARG A 284 2.98 -13.63 -2.27
C ARG A 284 2.52 -15.09 -2.10
N ASP A 285 2.67 -15.67 -0.90
CA ASP A 285 2.22 -17.04 -0.64
C ASP A 285 0.70 -17.20 -0.91
N ARG A 286 -0.11 -16.22 -0.50
CA ARG A 286 -1.54 -16.23 -0.81
C ARG A 286 -1.82 -16.11 -2.30
N LEU A 287 -1.02 -15.33 -3.04
CA LEU A 287 -1.16 -15.23 -4.50
C LEU A 287 -0.91 -16.59 -5.16
N THR A 288 0.15 -17.28 -4.76
CA THR A 288 0.47 -18.60 -5.30
C THR A 288 -0.63 -19.60 -4.96
N SER A 289 -1.08 -19.67 -3.69
CA SER A 289 -2.05 -20.65 -3.25
C SER A 289 -3.47 -20.40 -3.78
N LEU A 290 -3.91 -19.14 -3.82
CA LEU A 290 -5.28 -18.79 -4.20
C LEU A 290 -5.45 -18.52 -5.69
N PHE A 291 -4.48 -17.82 -6.32
CA PHE A 291 -4.55 -17.39 -7.72
C PHE A 291 -3.64 -18.20 -8.66
N GLU A 292 -2.81 -19.11 -8.11
CA GLU A 292 -1.83 -19.89 -8.90
C GLU A 292 -0.87 -18.97 -9.68
N PHE A 293 -0.57 -17.79 -9.10
CA PHE A 293 0.21 -16.75 -9.73
C PHE A 293 1.50 -16.47 -8.94
N ASP A 294 2.63 -16.93 -9.48
CA ASP A 294 3.96 -16.62 -8.91
C ASP A 294 4.42 -15.26 -9.39
N TYR A 295 4.46 -14.31 -8.48
CA TYR A 295 4.79 -12.92 -8.79
C TYR A 295 5.94 -12.40 -7.93
N ARG A 296 6.95 -11.84 -8.60
CA ARG A 296 8.02 -11.04 -7.99
C ARG A 296 8.25 -9.78 -8.79
N ILE A 297 8.47 -8.67 -8.09
CA ILE A 297 8.96 -7.44 -8.71
C ILE A 297 10.47 -7.56 -8.94
N GLU A 298 10.95 -7.19 -10.13
CA GLU A 298 12.36 -7.36 -10.52
C GLU A 298 13.15 -6.05 -10.54
N CYS A 299 12.59 -4.95 -10.01
CA CYS A 299 13.27 -3.65 -9.97
C CYS A 299 14.57 -3.65 -9.13
N TYR A 300 14.70 -4.60 -8.21
CA TYR A 300 15.92 -4.81 -7.41
C TYR A 300 16.85 -5.89 -7.99
N VAL A 301 16.46 -6.52 -9.08
CA VAL A 301 17.26 -7.56 -9.79
C VAL A 301 18.13 -6.88 -10.84
N PRO A 302 19.43 -7.23 -10.94
CA PRO A 302 20.29 -6.75 -12.04
C PRO A 302 19.68 -7.02 -13.42
N ALA A 303 19.79 -6.07 -14.35
CA ALA A 303 19.10 -6.12 -15.65
C ALA A 303 19.28 -7.45 -16.40
N ALA A 304 20.50 -8.01 -16.43
CA ALA A 304 20.80 -9.27 -17.09
C ALA A 304 20.15 -10.53 -16.46
N LYS A 305 19.58 -10.40 -15.25
CA LYS A 305 18.92 -11.51 -14.52
C LYS A 305 17.41 -11.35 -14.45
N ARG A 306 16.84 -10.30 -15.04
CA ARG A 306 15.39 -10.10 -15.09
C ARG A 306 14.77 -11.03 -16.12
N VAL A 307 13.66 -11.64 -15.75
CA VAL A 307 12.91 -12.57 -16.61
C VAL A 307 11.76 -11.85 -17.31
N PHE A 308 11.06 -10.97 -16.59
CA PHE A 308 9.83 -10.33 -17.07
C PHE A 308 10.01 -8.86 -17.41
N GLY A 309 10.86 -8.12 -16.69
CA GLY A 309 11.07 -6.69 -16.88
C GLY A 309 11.43 -5.96 -15.60
N TYR A 310 11.58 -4.64 -15.68
CA TYR A 310 12.01 -3.84 -14.53
C TYR A 310 10.89 -3.63 -13.50
N PHE A 311 9.71 -3.21 -13.98
CA PHE A 311 8.58 -2.83 -13.11
C PHE A 311 7.28 -3.44 -13.63
N CYS A 312 7.27 -4.77 -13.75
CA CYS A 312 6.12 -5.49 -14.26
C CYS A 312 4.88 -5.33 -13.37
N LEU A 313 3.79 -4.97 -13.98
CA LEU A 313 2.49 -4.73 -13.37
C LEU A 313 1.61 -5.96 -13.60
N PRO A 314 1.07 -6.62 -12.56
CA PRO A 314 0.13 -7.72 -12.75
C PRO A 314 -1.16 -7.28 -13.44
N ILE A 315 -1.70 -8.15 -14.28
CA ILE A 315 -2.96 -7.95 -14.98
C ILE A 315 -4.02 -8.84 -14.34
N LEU A 316 -5.01 -8.20 -13.74
CA LEU A 316 -6.26 -8.83 -13.32
C LEU A 316 -7.24 -8.79 -14.50
N TYR A 317 -7.76 -9.95 -14.88
CA TYR A 317 -8.83 -10.05 -15.88
C TYR A 317 -9.90 -10.99 -15.35
N GLN A 318 -11.13 -10.51 -15.28
CA GLN A 318 -12.17 -11.18 -14.53
C GLN A 318 -11.72 -11.44 -13.08
N ASN A 319 -11.79 -12.66 -12.58
CA ASN A 319 -11.32 -13.01 -11.23
C ASN A 319 -9.97 -13.76 -11.22
N GLU A 320 -9.15 -13.58 -12.26
CA GLU A 320 -7.85 -14.26 -12.43
C GLU A 320 -6.71 -13.26 -12.65
N LEU A 321 -5.54 -13.57 -12.11
CA LEU A 321 -4.30 -12.89 -12.48
C LEU A 321 -3.74 -13.59 -13.72
N VAL A 322 -3.91 -12.97 -14.88
CA VAL A 322 -3.70 -13.62 -16.18
C VAL A 322 -2.37 -13.30 -16.83
N GLY A 323 -1.60 -12.38 -16.27
CA GLY A 323 -0.34 -11.98 -16.86
C GLY A 323 0.30 -10.80 -16.16
N ARG A 324 1.33 -10.26 -16.80
CA ARG A 324 2.08 -9.09 -16.34
C ARG A 324 2.52 -8.24 -17.52
N ILE A 325 2.56 -6.94 -17.32
CA ILE A 325 2.93 -5.96 -18.34
C ILE A 325 3.99 -5.01 -17.76
N ASP A 326 5.07 -4.75 -18.48
CA ASP A 326 6.05 -3.72 -18.13
C ASP A 326 5.77 -2.47 -18.96
N CYS A 327 5.52 -1.35 -18.29
CA CYS A 327 5.19 -0.09 -18.93
C CYS A 327 6.09 1.03 -18.41
N LYS A 328 6.34 2.02 -19.29
CA LYS A 328 7.04 3.24 -18.92
C LYS A 328 6.31 4.47 -19.42
N ALA A 329 6.09 5.42 -18.52
CA ALA A 329 5.49 6.71 -18.86
C ALA A 329 6.58 7.72 -19.25
N HIS A 330 6.65 8.06 -20.51
CA HIS A 330 7.52 9.11 -21.05
C HIS A 330 6.79 10.46 -20.97
N ARG A 331 6.71 11.03 -19.76
CA ARG A 331 5.85 12.20 -19.46
C ARG A 331 6.20 13.44 -20.28
N THR A 332 7.46 13.62 -20.68
CA THR A 332 7.91 14.75 -21.52
C THR A 332 7.27 14.70 -22.92
N VAL A 333 7.16 13.53 -23.51
CA VAL A 333 6.55 13.32 -24.83
C VAL A 333 5.11 12.81 -24.73
N LYS A 334 4.57 12.68 -23.51
CA LYS A 334 3.20 12.23 -23.21
C LYS A 334 2.84 10.89 -23.83
N GLU A 335 3.79 9.94 -23.85
CA GLU A 335 3.61 8.59 -24.37
C GLU A 335 3.74 7.55 -23.25
N LEU A 336 2.80 6.63 -23.17
CA LEU A 336 2.91 5.40 -22.38
C LEU A 336 3.45 4.29 -23.30
N GLU A 337 4.66 3.82 -23.04
CA GLU A 337 5.27 2.71 -23.76
C GLU A 337 4.97 1.39 -23.06
N VAL A 338 4.50 0.38 -23.81
CA VAL A 338 4.45 -1.01 -23.38
C VAL A 338 5.75 -1.67 -23.81
N ILE A 339 6.60 -1.99 -22.82
CA ILE A 339 7.93 -2.60 -23.04
C ILE A 339 7.80 -4.11 -23.24
N SER A 340 6.99 -4.77 -22.39
CA SER A 340 6.74 -6.21 -22.50
C SER A 340 5.34 -6.58 -22.02
N LEU A 341 4.81 -7.70 -22.52
CA LEU A 341 3.55 -8.32 -22.08
C LEU A 341 3.77 -9.83 -22.00
N HIS A 342 3.52 -10.41 -20.85
CA HIS A 342 3.61 -11.84 -20.60
C HIS A 342 2.24 -12.35 -20.14
N LEU A 343 1.66 -13.29 -20.90
CA LEU A 343 0.35 -13.88 -20.58
C LEU A 343 0.55 -15.28 -20.01
N GLU A 344 -0.26 -15.59 -18.99
CA GLU A 344 -0.39 -16.93 -18.43
C GLU A 344 -1.30 -17.79 -19.32
N LYS A 345 -1.21 -19.14 -19.17
CA LYS A 345 -2.00 -20.08 -19.99
C LYS A 345 -3.52 -19.99 -19.75
N THR A 346 -3.95 -19.29 -18.72
CA THR A 346 -5.35 -19.21 -18.29
C THR A 346 -6.23 -18.27 -19.12
N VAL A 347 -5.66 -17.45 -20.02
CA VAL A 347 -6.45 -16.55 -20.88
C VAL A 347 -7.14 -17.34 -21.99
N LYS A 348 -8.43 -17.62 -21.80
CA LYS A 348 -9.24 -18.43 -22.73
C LYS A 348 -9.83 -17.58 -23.87
N ASP A 349 -10.50 -16.48 -23.55
CA ASP A 349 -11.06 -15.54 -24.51
C ASP A 349 -10.04 -14.41 -24.77
N LYS A 350 -9.16 -14.66 -25.74
CA LYS A 350 -8.09 -13.72 -26.08
C LYS A 350 -8.61 -12.48 -26.79
N GLU A 351 -9.66 -12.60 -27.59
CA GLU A 351 -10.23 -11.49 -28.36
C GLU A 351 -10.84 -10.44 -27.41
N HIS A 352 -11.67 -10.89 -26.49
CA HIS A 352 -12.25 -10.03 -25.46
C HIS A 352 -11.19 -9.49 -24.50
N PHE A 353 -10.19 -10.30 -24.12
CA PHE A 353 -9.08 -9.84 -23.29
C PHE A 353 -8.32 -8.67 -23.93
N PHE A 354 -7.95 -8.78 -25.21
CA PHE A 354 -7.23 -7.68 -25.89
C PHE A 354 -8.11 -6.45 -26.08
N PHE A 355 -9.40 -6.61 -26.27
CA PHE A 355 -10.33 -5.49 -26.31
C PHE A 355 -10.34 -4.72 -24.98
N GLU A 356 -10.48 -5.43 -23.86
CA GLU A 356 -10.44 -4.83 -22.51
C GLU A 356 -9.05 -4.23 -22.20
N LEU A 357 -7.97 -4.89 -22.61
CA LEU A 357 -6.61 -4.39 -22.41
C LEU A 357 -6.38 -3.07 -23.16
N ASP A 358 -6.87 -2.94 -24.39
CA ASP A 358 -6.77 -1.70 -25.17
C ASP A 358 -7.51 -0.54 -24.49
N GLN A 359 -8.66 -0.80 -23.86
CA GLN A 359 -9.40 0.21 -23.09
C GLN A 359 -8.64 0.60 -21.81
N GLU A 360 -8.15 -0.39 -21.07
CA GLU A 360 -7.43 -0.13 -19.81
C GLU A 360 -6.09 0.58 -20.05
N LEU A 361 -5.37 0.25 -21.13
CA LEU A 361 -4.15 0.97 -21.50
C LEU A 361 -4.39 2.44 -21.80
N LYS A 362 -5.49 2.79 -22.43
CA LYS A 362 -5.88 4.20 -22.65
C LYS A 362 -6.17 4.92 -21.33
N ARG A 363 -6.94 4.28 -20.43
CA ARG A 363 -7.21 4.81 -19.09
C ARG A 363 -5.92 4.95 -18.28
N PHE A 364 -5.04 3.94 -18.33
CA PHE A 364 -3.77 3.94 -17.63
C PHE A 364 -2.81 5.00 -18.19
N ALA A 365 -2.79 5.24 -19.50
CA ALA A 365 -2.04 6.33 -20.11
C ALA A 365 -2.50 7.69 -19.59
N ALA A 366 -3.81 7.94 -19.58
CA ALA A 366 -4.38 9.18 -19.06
C ALA A 366 -4.02 9.39 -17.59
N PHE A 367 -4.13 8.37 -16.75
CA PHE A 367 -3.71 8.40 -15.35
C PHE A 367 -2.22 8.75 -15.19
N ASN A 368 -1.37 8.26 -16.09
CA ASN A 368 0.06 8.56 -16.13
C ASN A 368 0.42 9.89 -16.82
N GLN A 369 -0.58 10.73 -17.12
CA GLN A 369 -0.43 12.01 -17.84
C GLN A 369 0.12 11.86 -19.27
N CYS A 370 -0.17 10.72 -19.90
CA CYS A 370 0.17 10.41 -21.28
C CYS A 370 -1.08 10.46 -22.15
N SER A 371 -0.94 11.02 -23.36
CA SER A 371 -2.04 11.15 -24.33
C SER A 371 -2.02 10.06 -25.40
N THR A 372 -0.92 9.33 -25.52
CA THR A 372 -0.73 8.25 -26.50
C THR A 372 -0.20 6.99 -25.84
N VAL A 373 -0.47 5.84 -26.50
CA VAL A 373 0.02 4.52 -26.09
C VAL A 373 0.86 3.95 -27.21
N ASN A 374 2.10 3.58 -26.92
CA ASN A 374 2.93 2.77 -27.80
C ASN A 374 2.72 1.29 -27.46
N ASP A 375 1.83 0.65 -28.17
CA ASP A 375 1.35 -0.72 -27.95
C ASP A 375 1.90 -1.72 -28.99
N LYS A 376 3.00 -1.40 -29.66
CA LYS A 376 3.60 -2.26 -30.71
C LYS A 376 3.81 -3.70 -30.25
N VAL A 377 4.27 -3.87 -29.01
CA VAL A 377 4.48 -5.19 -28.42
C VAL A 377 3.17 -5.95 -28.22
N VAL A 378 2.10 -5.27 -27.79
CA VAL A 378 0.76 -5.86 -27.62
C VAL A 378 0.23 -6.34 -28.96
N LYS A 379 0.32 -5.53 -30.03
CA LYS A 379 -0.10 -5.85 -31.38
C LYS A 379 0.66 -7.06 -31.94
N LEU A 380 1.97 -7.11 -31.71
CA LEU A 380 2.81 -8.24 -32.13
C LEU A 380 2.42 -9.54 -31.41
N ILE A 381 2.13 -9.49 -30.12
CA ILE A 381 1.69 -10.66 -29.34
C ILE A 381 0.29 -11.11 -29.82
N ARG A 382 -0.65 -10.16 -29.97
CA ARG A 382 -2.00 -10.44 -30.48
C ARG A 382 -1.99 -11.13 -31.86
N SER A 383 -1.09 -10.75 -32.76
CA SER A 383 -0.99 -11.35 -34.08
C SER A 383 -0.40 -12.77 -34.09
N LYS A 384 0.24 -13.23 -33.01
CA LYS A 384 0.84 -14.56 -32.85
C LYS A 384 -0.05 -15.54 -32.08
N LEU A 385 -1.13 -15.09 -31.54
CA LEU A 385 -2.07 -15.86 -30.70
C LEU A 385 -3.37 -16.16 -31.41
#